data_6b8e8f60ba070613e472112e2b05ebd4
#
_entry.id   6b8e8f60ba070613e472112e2b05ebd4
#
_cell.length_a   1.000
_cell.length_b   1.000
_cell.length_c   1.000
_cell.angle_alpha   90.00
_cell.angle_beta   90.00
_cell.angle_gamma   90.00
#
_symmetry.space_group_name_H-M   'P 1'
#
loop_
_entity.id
_entity.type
_entity.pdbx_description
1 polymer ?
#
loop_
_entity_poly.entity_id
_entity_poly.type
_entity_poly.pdbx_seq_one_letter_code
_entity_poly.pdbx_strand_id
1 'polypeptide(L)'
;MSRGLGDVYKRQVLLLLFGETLGLWFVYNKLVIPPERLGAAVWVYHFSLISILSAINQVPLMGAIVAHERMNIYAYLGLFEACARLFIVYLLEAFGTIDSLILYGLLMAIVSVFVWLIYAIYSVRSFTECKFRFYWNYSLVAEMSKFIGQNLFGCFAWSAGVQGTNILLNIFFGPAVNAARAVSVQVSAVVTRFTENMMTAVKPQIIKSYASGDCEYMVTLIEKSSKYAYFLAALIAIPVMVEIEFILEVWLGEVPSHTISFTRLVLCESLIGVFIPPLWMAANATGHIKNSQVYGRMFTLAILPISYLLLRLNANPLVPFIVAVLANVGYWFYSCLLYTSPSPRDTR
;
A
#
# COMPACT_ATOMS: atom_id res chain seq x y z
N MET A 1 -17.08 -18.18 9.47
CA MET A 1 -16.75 -16.75 9.48
C MET A 1 -16.84 -16.08 10.87
N SER A 2 -17.49 -16.67 11.85
CA SER A 2 -17.67 -16.10 13.21
C SER A 2 -16.48 -16.25 14.19
N ARG A 3 -15.38 -16.86 13.77
CA ARG A 3 -14.18 -17.13 14.62
C ARG A 3 -13.10 -16.06 14.58
N GLY A 4 -13.09 -15.23 13.57
CA GLY A 4 -12.05 -14.21 13.42
C GLY A 4 -12.14 -13.08 14.45
N LEU A 5 -13.33 -12.77 14.95
CA LEU A 5 -13.52 -11.58 15.80
C LEU A 5 -12.83 -11.69 17.17
N GLY A 6 -12.93 -12.82 17.87
CA GLY A 6 -12.28 -12.96 19.18
C GLY A 6 -10.75 -12.93 19.12
N ASP A 7 -10.16 -13.53 18.08
CA ASP A 7 -8.73 -13.46 17.83
C ASP A 7 -8.31 -12.11 17.23
N VAL A 8 -9.20 -11.44 16.50
CA VAL A 8 -9.00 -10.06 16.02
C VAL A 8 -8.87 -9.10 17.20
N TYR A 9 -9.75 -9.18 18.20
CA TYR A 9 -9.67 -8.32 19.39
C TYR A 9 -8.39 -8.54 20.21
N LYS A 10 -7.96 -9.79 20.41
CA LYS A 10 -6.69 -10.10 21.08
C LYS A 10 -5.49 -9.52 20.31
N ARG A 11 -5.49 -9.66 18.99
CA ARG A 11 -4.45 -9.09 18.13
C ARG A 11 -4.46 -7.56 18.15
N GLN A 12 -5.63 -6.94 18.25
CA GLN A 12 -5.77 -5.49 18.37
C GLN A 12 -5.23 -4.96 19.68
N VAL A 13 -5.49 -5.64 20.79
CA VAL A 13 -4.90 -5.28 22.10
C VAL A 13 -3.38 -5.40 22.05
N LEU A 14 -2.84 -6.46 21.43
CA LEU A 14 -1.39 -6.60 21.22
C LEU A 14 -0.84 -5.48 20.32
N LEU A 15 -1.54 -5.12 19.26
CA LEU A 15 -1.15 -4.04 18.34
C LEU A 15 -1.17 -2.69 19.03
N LEU A 16 -2.18 -2.43 19.88
CA LEU A 16 -2.26 -1.24 20.73
C LEU A 16 -1.10 -1.18 21.72
N LEU A 17 -0.84 -2.27 22.47
CA LEU A 17 0.25 -2.33 23.41
C LEU A 17 1.61 -2.12 22.73
N PHE A 18 1.81 -2.74 21.57
CA PHE A 18 3.02 -2.58 20.78
C PHE A 18 3.16 -1.15 20.23
N GLY A 19 2.06 -0.56 19.73
CA GLY A 19 2.02 0.82 19.28
C GLY A 19 2.32 1.79 20.41
N GLU A 20 1.63 1.68 21.55
CA GLU A 20 1.81 2.58 22.69
C GLU A 20 3.18 2.44 23.40
N THR A 21 3.84 1.29 23.27
CA THR A 21 5.17 1.09 23.87
C THR A 21 6.29 1.39 22.85
N LEU A 22 6.50 0.49 21.90
CA LEU A 22 7.61 0.61 20.94
C LEU A 22 7.42 1.73 19.92
N GLY A 23 6.17 1.97 19.49
CA GLY A 23 5.89 3.02 18.52
C GLY A 23 6.10 4.41 19.12
N LEU A 24 5.60 4.66 20.32
CA LEU A 24 5.86 5.93 21.06
C LEU A 24 7.34 6.11 21.35
N TRP A 25 8.03 5.05 21.83
CA TRP A 25 9.47 5.12 22.04
C TRP A 25 10.21 5.53 20.76
N PHE A 26 9.79 5.01 19.60
CA PHE A 26 10.38 5.35 18.31
C PHE A 26 10.13 6.82 17.94
N VAL A 27 8.91 7.34 18.15
CA VAL A 27 8.54 8.74 17.91
C VAL A 27 9.41 9.67 18.74
N TYR A 28 9.59 9.36 20.03
CA TYR A 28 10.37 10.22 20.93
C TYR A 28 11.89 10.17 20.71
N ASN A 29 12.42 9.02 20.30
CA ASN A 29 13.87 8.80 20.35
C ASN A 29 14.55 8.68 18.99
N LYS A 30 13.79 8.41 17.92
CA LYS A 30 14.35 8.12 16.58
C LYS A 30 13.91 9.05 15.48
N LEU A 31 12.73 9.65 15.58
CA LEU A 31 12.27 10.60 14.57
C LEU A 31 12.84 11.99 14.84
N VAL A 32 13.24 12.67 13.78
CA VAL A 32 13.65 14.08 13.85
C VAL A 32 12.40 14.94 13.76
N ILE A 33 11.92 15.40 14.92
CA ILE A 33 10.74 16.26 15.04
C ILE A 33 11.17 17.54 15.75
N PRO A 34 10.81 18.74 15.23
CA PRO A 34 11.08 19.99 15.94
C PRO A 34 10.50 19.96 17.36
N PRO A 35 11.25 20.38 18.40
CA PRO A 35 10.80 20.28 19.79
C PRO A 35 9.45 20.94 20.06
N GLU A 36 9.17 22.05 19.39
CA GLU A 36 7.91 22.81 19.50
C GLU A 36 6.70 22.02 18.95
N ARG A 37 6.93 21.05 18.06
CA ARG A 37 5.92 20.23 17.40
C ARG A 37 5.79 18.82 17.95
N LEU A 38 6.63 18.45 18.93
CA LEU A 38 6.63 17.09 19.49
C LEU A 38 5.28 16.74 20.13
N GLY A 39 4.67 17.67 20.87
CA GLY A 39 3.35 17.45 21.47
C GLY A 39 2.26 17.20 20.43
N ALA A 40 2.25 17.99 19.36
CA ALA A 40 1.31 17.80 18.25
C ALA A 40 1.52 16.44 17.53
N ALA A 41 2.78 16.06 17.31
CA ALA A 41 3.13 14.79 16.69
C ALA A 41 2.67 13.58 17.51
N VAL A 42 2.76 13.64 18.84
CA VAL A 42 2.29 12.57 19.75
C VAL A 42 0.76 12.45 19.69
N TRP A 43 0.01 13.57 19.69
CA TRP A 43 -1.45 13.51 19.52
C TRP A 43 -1.86 12.90 18.17
N VAL A 44 -1.21 13.34 17.08
CA VAL A 44 -1.45 12.75 15.74
C VAL A 44 -1.12 11.26 15.70
N TYR A 45 -0.08 10.84 16.42
CA TYR A 45 0.27 9.44 16.56
C TYR A 45 -0.87 8.63 17.21
N HIS A 46 -1.44 9.09 18.33
CA HIS A 46 -2.58 8.43 18.99
C HIS A 46 -3.83 8.38 18.09
N PHE A 47 -4.15 9.48 17.40
CA PHE A 47 -5.26 9.50 16.43
C PHE A 47 -5.03 8.55 15.26
N SER A 48 -3.78 8.40 14.81
CA SER A 48 -3.42 7.42 13.77
C SER A 48 -3.60 5.99 14.25
N LEU A 49 -3.28 5.67 15.51
CA LEU A 49 -3.55 4.35 16.09
C LEU A 49 -5.05 4.03 16.11
N ILE A 50 -5.90 4.99 16.50
CA ILE A 50 -7.36 4.84 16.46
C ILE A 50 -7.84 4.57 15.03
N SER A 51 -7.32 5.32 14.05
CA SER A 51 -7.66 5.13 12.64
C SER A 51 -7.26 3.75 12.11
N ILE A 52 -6.06 3.26 12.47
CA ILE A 52 -5.57 1.93 12.09
C ILE A 52 -6.46 0.83 12.69
N LEU A 53 -6.82 0.95 13.97
CA LEU A 53 -7.72 -0.02 14.62
C LEU A 53 -9.09 -0.05 13.95
N SER A 54 -9.65 1.11 13.61
CA SER A 54 -10.92 1.20 12.89
C SER A 54 -10.82 0.53 11.51
N ALA A 55 -9.75 0.79 10.76
CA ALA A 55 -9.50 0.18 9.46
C ALA A 55 -9.36 -1.35 9.53
N ILE A 56 -8.65 -1.88 10.53
CA ILE A 56 -8.50 -3.34 10.72
C ILE A 56 -9.87 -3.99 10.99
N ASN A 57 -10.72 -3.35 11.82
CA ASN A 57 -12.07 -3.84 12.09
C ASN A 57 -13.01 -3.76 10.88
N GLN A 58 -12.78 -2.81 9.98
CA GLN A 58 -13.56 -2.63 8.76
C GLN A 58 -13.32 -3.75 7.73
N VAL A 59 -12.10 -4.28 7.61
CA VAL A 59 -11.72 -5.27 6.58
C VAL A 59 -12.64 -6.49 6.51
N PRO A 60 -12.95 -7.23 7.60
CA PRO A 60 -13.84 -8.37 7.51
C PRO A 60 -15.29 -8.00 7.15
N LEU A 61 -15.75 -6.83 7.56
CA LEU A 61 -17.10 -6.33 7.24
C LEU A 61 -17.21 -5.96 5.76
N MET A 62 -16.18 -5.30 5.22
CA MET A 62 -16.06 -5.02 3.80
C MET A 62 -16.00 -6.32 2.98
N GLY A 63 -15.25 -7.32 3.46
CA GLY A 63 -15.21 -8.65 2.82
C GLY A 63 -16.57 -9.32 2.75
N ALA A 64 -17.42 -9.20 3.78
CA ALA A 64 -18.79 -9.71 3.77
C ALA A 64 -19.66 -8.99 2.73
N ILE A 65 -19.59 -7.66 2.64
CA ILE A 65 -20.33 -6.86 1.65
C ILE A 65 -19.96 -7.27 0.21
N VAL A 66 -18.66 -7.43 -0.05
CA VAL A 66 -18.15 -7.86 -1.35
C VAL A 66 -18.58 -9.30 -1.68
N ALA A 67 -18.55 -10.21 -0.69
CA ALA A 67 -18.99 -11.61 -0.86
C ALA A 67 -20.49 -11.73 -1.18
N HIS A 68 -21.31 -10.79 -0.71
CA HIS A 68 -22.74 -10.69 -1.02
C HIS A 68 -23.03 -9.81 -2.27
N GLU A 69 -22.00 -9.46 -3.04
CA GLU A 69 -22.10 -8.65 -4.27
C GLU A 69 -22.77 -7.27 -4.08
N ARG A 70 -22.75 -6.74 -2.85
CA ARG A 70 -23.34 -5.42 -2.52
C ARG A 70 -22.35 -4.28 -2.82
N MET A 71 -21.79 -4.27 -4.04
CA MET A 71 -20.76 -3.31 -4.46
C MET A 71 -21.20 -1.85 -4.42
N ASN A 72 -22.51 -1.59 -4.54
CA ASN A 72 -23.08 -0.24 -4.42
C ASN A 72 -22.82 0.38 -3.04
N ILE A 73 -22.96 -0.41 -1.96
CA ILE A 73 -22.69 0.08 -0.60
C ILE A 73 -21.20 0.43 -0.43
N TYR A 74 -20.32 -0.45 -0.93
CA TYR A 74 -18.89 -0.19 -0.95
C TYR A 74 -18.55 1.12 -1.68
N ALA A 75 -19.15 1.34 -2.86
CA ALA A 75 -18.93 2.55 -3.64
C ALA A 75 -19.44 3.82 -2.94
N TYR A 76 -20.65 3.79 -2.35
CA TYR A 76 -21.19 4.94 -1.63
C TYR A 76 -20.38 5.30 -0.39
N LEU A 77 -19.93 4.31 0.38
CA LEU A 77 -19.09 4.57 1.55
C LEU A 77 -17.70 5.10 1.16
N GLY A 78 -17.12 4.60 0.07
CA GLY A 78 -15.87 5.14 -0.47
C GLY A 78 -16.01 6.59 -0.95
N LEU A 79 -17.12 6.92 -1.61
CA LEU A 79 -17.41 8.30 -2.03
C LEU A 79 -17.62 9.21 -0.82
N PHE A 80 -18.39 8.75 0.18
CA PHE A 80 -18.59 9.49 1.43
C PHE A 80 -17.25 9.77 2.13
N GLU A 81 -16.38 8.76 2.24
CA GLU A 81 -15.05 8.92 2.85
C GLU A 81 -14.20 9.95 2.09
N ALA A 82 -14.22 9.91 0.75
CA ALA A 82 -13.48 10.87 -0.06
C ALA A 82 -14.01 12.31 0.13
N CYS A 83 -15.34 12.50 0.13
CA CYS A 83 -15.96 13.80 0.39
C CYS A 83 -15.67 14.30 1.82
N ALA A 84 -15.72 13.41 2.82
CA ALA A 84 -15.43 13.77 4.20
C ALA A 84 -13.97 14.21 4.38
N ARG A 85 -13.01 13.52 3.74
CA ARG A 85 -11.60 13.92 3.74
C ARG A 85 -11.38 15.28 3.07
N LEU A 86 -12.06 15.55 1.98
CA LEU A 86 -12.02 16.86 1.32
C LEU A 86 -12.60 17.95 2.23
N PHE A 87 -13.72 17.66 2.89
CA PHE A 87 -14.35 18.61 3.82
C PHE A 87 -13.47 18.94 5.03
N ILE A 88 -12.67 18.00 5.51
CA ILE A 88 -11.67 18.24 6.56
C ILE A 88 -10.70 19.35 6.15
N VAL A 89 -10.25 19.40 4.91
CA VAL A 89 -9.32 20.44 4.43
C VAL A 89 -9.94 21.83 4.56
N TYR A 90 -11.21 21.98 4.20
CA TYR A 90 -11.94 23.26 4.38
C TYR A 90 -12.14 23.62 5.85
N LEU A 91 -12.42 22.62 6.70
CA LEU A 91 -12.55 22.86 8.15
C LEU A 91 -11.23 23.36 8.78
N LEU A 92 -10.08 22.87 8.31
CA LEU A 92 -8.78 23.33 8.80
C LEU A 92 -8.55 24.82 8.52
N GLU A 93 -9.00 25.30 7.40
CA GLU A 93 -8.92 26.72 7.05
C GLU A 93 -9.85 27.59 7.94
N ALA A 94 -11.04 27.08 8.26
CA ALA A 94 -12.04 27.77 9.06
C ALA A 94 -11.66 27.84 10.56
N PHE A 95 -10.98 26.84 11.11
CA PHE A 95 -10.60 26.74 12.53
C PHE A 95 -9.13 27.12 12.80
N GLY A 96 -8.71 28.29 12.31
CA GLY A 96 -7.30 28.76 12.43
C GLY A 96 -6.78 29.02 13.85
N THR A 97 -7.61 28.86 14.90
CA THR A 97 -7.21 29.06 16.32
C THR A 97 -6.63 27.80 16.99
N ILE A 98 -6.85 26.63 16.40
CA ILE A 98 -6.37 25.33 16.91
C ILE A 98 -5.17 24.89 16.07
N ASP A 99 -4.22 24.18 16.69
CA ASP A 99 -3.12 23.59 15.93
C ASP A 99 -3.67 22.70 14.81
N SER A 100 -3.50 23.14 13.57
CA SER A 100 -4.05 22.49 12.37
C SER A 100 -3.62 21.03 12.24
N LEU A 101 -2.43 20.67 12.76
CA LEU A 101 -1.93 19.28 12.72
C LEU A 101 -2.71 18.38 13.67
N ILE A 102 -3.01 18.85 14.89
CA ILE A 102 -3.80 18.11 15.89
C ILE A 102 -5.23 17.96 15.40
N LEU A 103 -5.82 19.06 14.91
CA LEU A 103 -7.19 19.08 14.40
C LEU A 103 -7.33 18.12 13.20
N TYR A 104 -6.38 18.12 12.27
CA TYR A 104 -6.34 17.20 11.14
C TYR A 104 -6.33 15.75 11.61
N GLY A 105 -5.43 15.39 12.51
CA GLY A 105 -5.35 14.01 13.05
C GLY A 105 -6.65 13.57 13.72
N LEU A 106 -7.25 14.44 14.54
CA LEU A 106 -8.52 14.19 15.21
C LEU A 106 -9.67 13.95 14.22
N LEU A 107 -9.85 14.85 13.26
CA LEU A 107 -10.92 14.74 12.27
C LEU A 107 -10.77 13.48 11.40
N MET A 108 -9.55 13.13 11.01
CA MET A 108 -9.27 11.89 10.28
C MET A 108 -9.62 10.64 11.11
N ALA A 109 -9.33 10.64 12.41
CA ALA A 109 -9.70 9.55 13.30
C ALA A 109 -11.23 9.44 13.44
N ILE A 110 -11.93 10.56 13.59
CA ILE A 110 -13.41 10.62 13.66
C ILE A 110 -14.03 10.03 12.38
N VAL A 111 -13.56 10.44 11.19
CA VAL A 111 -14.05 9.88 9.91
C VAL A 111 -13.80 8.38 9.83
N SER A 112 -12.62 7.90 10.23
CA SER A 112 -12.27 6.47 10.19
C SER A 112 -13.18 5.65 11.12
N VAL A 113 -13.44 6.12 12.33
CA VAL A 113 -14.36 5.48 13.29
C VAL A 113 -15.79 5.49 12.76
N PHE A 114 -16.24 6.62 12.21
CA PHE A 114 -17.59 6.76 11.68
C PHE A 114 -17.85 5.82 10.49
N VAL A 115 -16.93 5.75 9.56
CA VAL A 115 -17.00 4.81 8.42
C VAL A 115 -17.03 3.37 8.91
N TRP A 116 -16.16 2.99 9.85
CA TRP A 116 -16.19 1.65 10.46
C TRP A 116 -17.54 1.36 11.12
N LEU A 117 -18.13 2.30 11.87
CA LEU A 117 -19.44 2.12 12.50
C LEU A 117 -20.55 1.89 11.47
N ILE A 118 -20.55 2.61 10.34
CA ILE A 118 -21.51 2.39 9.26
C ILE A 118 -21.37 0.98 8.69
N TYR A 119 -20.13 0.54 8.39
CA TYR A 119 -19.87 -0.83 7.93
C TYR A 119 -20.37 -1.87 8.95
N ALA A 120 -20.12 -1.65 10.25
CA ALA A 120 -20.54 -2.55 11.31
C ALA A 120 -22.06 -2.63 11.43
N ILE A 121 -22.74 -1.48 11.50
CA ILE A 121 -24.22 -1.42 11.62
C ILE A 121 -24.89 -2.07 10.40
N TYR A 122 -24.41 -1.74 9.19
CA TYR A 122 -24.96 -2.31 7.96
C TYR A 122 -24.75 -3.83 7.91
N SER A 123 -23.54 -4.31 8.11
CA SER A 123 -23.21 -5.74 8.00
C SER A 123 -23.93 -6.59 9.06
N VAL A 124 -24.00 -6.14 10.32
CA VAL A 124 -24.69 -6.86 11.40
C VAL A 124 -26.21 -6.92 11.16
N ARG A 125 -26.80 -5.87 10.56
CA ARG A 125 -28.23 -5.85 10.23
C ARG A 125 -28.56 -6.66 8.99
N SER A 126 -27.71 -6.66 7.98
CA SER A 126 -28.00 -7.27 6.68
C SER A 126 -27.55 -8.73 6.58
N PHE A 127 -26.53 -9.14 7.34
CA PHE A 127 -25.93 -10.46 7.21
C PHE A 127 -25.92 -11.21 8.53
N THR A 128 -26.53 -12.41 8.55
CA THR A 128 -26.66 -13.23 9.76
C THR A 128 -25.30 -13.76 10.25
N GLU A 129 -24.36 -13.99 9.33
CA GLU A 129 -23.00 -14.43 9.60
C GLU A 129 -22.11 -13.35 10.23
N CYS A 130 -22.48 -12.08 10.11
CA CYS A 130 -21.77 -10.96 10.75
C CYS A 130 -22.16 -10.79 12.23
N LYS A 131 -23.16 -11.52 12.72
CA LYS A 131 -23.50 -11.56 14.15
C LYS A 131 -22.41 -12.27 14.93
N PHE A 132 -21.98 -11.66 16.02
CA PHE A 132 -20.93 -12.20 16.87
C PHE A 132 -21.35 -13.57 17.45
N ARG A 133 -20.58 -14.63 17.10
CA ARG A 133 -20.68 -15.96 17.72
C ARG A 133 -19.28 -16.50 17.94
N PHE A 134 -18.97 -16.88 19.16
CA PHE A 134 -17.69 -17.52 19.49
C PHE A 134 -17.74 -18.99 19.07
N TYR A 135 -16.92 -19.38 18.12
CA TYR A 135 -16.80 -20.75 17.64
C TYR A 135 -15.35 -21.07 17.25
N TRP A 136 -14.73 -22.09 17.81
CA TRP A 136 -13.34 -22.45 17.58
C TRP A 136 -13.19 -23.77 16.79
N ASN A 137 -12.44 -23.80 15.62
CA ASN A 137 -12.06 -24.99 14.86
C ASN A 137 -10.57 -24.97 14.50
N TYR A 138 -9.84 -25.78 15.12
CA TYR A 138 -8.40 -25.81 14.98
C TYR A 138 -7.92 -26.03 13.54
N SER A 139 -8.57 -26.92 12.76
CA SER A 139 -8.16 -27.20 11.37
C SER A 139 -8.32 -25.99 10.45
N LEU A 140 -9.43 -25.26 10.58
CA LEU A 140 -9.67 -24.04 9.79
C LEU A 140 -8.68 -22.93 10.16
N VAL A 141 -8.40 -22.76 11.45
CA VAL A 141 -7.41 -21.78 11.94
C VAL A 141 -6.01 -22.12 11.43
N ALA A 142 -5.61 -23.39 11.41
CA ALA A 142 -4.32 -23.83 10.91
C ALA A 142 -4.17 -23.57 9.41
N GLU A 143 -5.20 -23.88 8.61
CA GLU A 143 -5.21 -23.63 7.17
C GLU A 143 -5.15 -22.14 6.85
N MET A 144 -5.98 -21.33 7.51
CA MET A 144 -5.96 -19.87 7.37
C MET A 144 -4.62 -19.27 7.84
N SER A 145 -4.05 -19.76 8.91
CA SER A 145 -2.76 -19.27 9.43
C SER A 145 -1.61 -19.57 8.47
N LYS A 146 -1.63 -20.73 7.80
CA LYS A 146 -0.64 -21.07 6.75
C LYS A 146 -0.76 -20.12 5.56
N PHE A 147 -1.98 -19.88 5.08
CA PHE A 147 -2.24 -18.94 3.97
C PHE A 147 -1.84 -17.50 4.34
N ILE A 148 -2.24 -17.04 5.54
CA ILE A 148 -1.89 -15.71 6.04
C ILE A 148 -0.37 -15.58 6.20
N GLY A 149 0.32 -16.58 6.75
CA GLY A 149 1.76 -16.55 6.95
C GLY A 149 2.56 -16.39 5.65
N GLN A 150 2.13 -17.05 4.59
CA GLN A 150 2.76 -16.91 3.26
C GLN A 150 2.58 -15.51 2.67
N ASN A 151 1.40 -14.90 2.84
CA ASN A 151 1.12 -13.54 2.35
C ASN A 151 1.70 -12.46 3.26
N LEU A 152 1.79 -12.71 4.57
CA LEU A 152 2.28 -11.74 5.55
C LEU A 152 3.72 -11.31 5.25
N PHE A 153 4.59 -12.25 4.87
CA PHE A 153 5.97 -11.93 4.51
C PHE A 153 6.04 -10.98 3.30
N GLY A 154 5.25 -11.25 2.26
CA GLY A 154 5.19 -10.39 1.08
C GLY A 154 4.68 -8.99 1.38
N CYS A 155 3.60 -8.88 2.18
CA CYS A 155 3.05 -7.60 2.62
C CYS A 155 4.01 -6.84 3.53
N PHE A 156 4.68 -7.55 4.46
CA PHE A 156 5.70 -6.95 5.33
C PHE A 156 6.88 -6.42 4.52
N ALA A 157 7.42 -7.21 3.60
CA ALA A 157 8.55 -6.81 2.77
C ALA A 157 8.24 -5.56 1.93
N TRP A 158 7.04 -5.52 1.32
CA TRP A 158 6.60 -4.36 0.56
C TRP A 158 6.40 -3.13 1.46
N SER A 159 5.70 -3.29 2.56
CA SER A 159 5.45 -2.21 3.51
C SER A 159 6.75 -1.69 4.14
N ALA A 160 7.65 -2.59 4.51
CA ALA A 160 8.97 -2.22 5.02
C ALA A 160 9.77 -1.42 3.98
N GLY A 161 9.79 -1.84 2.71
CA GLY A 161 10.45 -1.09 1.65
C GLY A 161 9.92 0.33 1.50
N VAL A 162 8.60 0.50 1.44
CA VAL A 162 7.95 1.80 1.26
C VAL A 162 8.09 2.69 2.50
N GLN A 163 7.69 2.19 3.66
CA GLN A 163 7.69 2.98 4.90
C GLN A 163 9.10 3.13 5.49
N GLY A 164 9.94 2.11 5.32
CA GLY A 164 11.33 2.19 5.74
C GLY A 164 12.12 3.27 5.00
N THR A 165 11.83 3.48 3.72
CA THR A 165 12.43 4.60 2.96
C THR A 165 11.98 5.95 3.53
N ASN A 166 10.70 6.11 3.93
CA ASN A 166 10.22 7.33 4.60
C ASN A 166 11.00 7.58 5.91
N ILE A 167 11.18 6.52 6.71
CA ILE A 167 11.92 6.60 7.98
C ILE A 167 13.39 6.96 7.73
N LEU A 168 14.04 6.34 6.77
CA LEU A 168 15.44 6.64 6.44
C LEU A 168 15.61 8.08 6.00
N LEU A 169 14.76 8.58 5.08
CA LEU A 169 14.83 9.97 4.64
C LEU A 169 14.58 10.96 5.78
N ASN A 170 13.67 10.65 6.70
CA ASN A 170 13.44 11.48 7.87
C ASN A 170 14.66 11.51 8.80
N ILE A 171 15.25 10.34 9.11
CA ILE A 171 16.41 10.23 10.02
C ILE A 171 17.64 10.96 9.48
N PHE A 172 17.92 10.86 8.18
CA PHE A 172 19.14 11.42 7.58
C PHE A 172 18.99 12.87 7.11
N PHE A 173 17.80 13.27 6.67
CA PHE A 173 17.58 14.57 6.02
C PHE A 173 16.43 15.40 6.62
N GLY A 174 15.69 14.82 7.57
CA GLY A 174 14.61 15.51 8.26
C GLY A 174 13.27 15.55 7.50
N PRO A 175 12.27 16.24 8.07
CA PRO A 175 10.89 16.21 7.60
C PRO A 175 10.67 16.89 6.23
N ALA A 176 11.47 17.89 5.88
CA ALA A 176 11.32 18.62 4.61
C ALA A 176 11.57 17.71 3.39
N VAL A 177 12.63 16.90 3.43
CA VAL A 177 12.94 15.92 2.37
C VAL A 177 11.90 14.81 2.33
N ASN A 178 11.36 14.42 3.50
CA ASN A 178 10.28 13.44 3.56
C ASN A 178 8.98 13.99 2.96
N ALA A 179 8.67 15.28 3.13
CA ALA A 179 7.54 15.94 2.47
C ALA A 179 7.70 15.94 0.94
N ALA A 180 8.90 16.24 0.43
CA ALA A 180 9.22 16.15 -1.01
C ALA A 180 8.95 14.75 -1.58
N ARG A 181 9.31 13.69 -0.82
CA ARG A 181 8.99 12.30 -1.18
C ARG A 181 7.48 12.04 -1.18
N ALA A 182 6.75 12.53 -0.19
CA ALA A 182 5.30 12.33 -0.11
C ALA A 182 4.59 12.90 -1.35
N VAL A 183 4.97 14.09 -1.80
CA VAL A 183 4.47 14.71 -3.04
C VAL A 183 4.81 13.83 -4.25
N SER A 184 6.04 13.37 -4.37
CA SER A 184 6.48 12.53 -5.49
C SER A 184 5.71 11.22 -5.60
N VAL A 185 5.46 10.55 -4.45
CA VAL A 185 4.65 9.33 -4.39
C VAL A 185 3.19 9.61 -4.75
N GLN A 186 2.65 10.79 -4.41
CA GLN A 186 1.29 11.17 -4.75
C GLN A 186 1.10 11.36 -6.25
N VAL A 187 2.07 11.97 -6.95
CA VAL A 187 2.07 12.06 -8.42
C VAL A 187 2.10 10.67 -9.06
N SER A 188 3.01 9.80 -8.61
CA SER A 188 3.14 8.43 -9.12
C SER A 188 1.88 7.58 -8.86
N ALA A 189 1.17 7.81 -7.75
CA ALA A 189 -0.06 7.09 -7.43
C ALA A 189 -1.15 7.28 -8.50
N VAL A 190 -1.18 8.41 -9.20
CA VAL A 190 -2.12 8.63 -10.31
C VAL A 190 -1.83 7.64 -11.43
N VAL A 191 -0.59 7.54 -11.88
CA VAL A 191 -0.17 6.59 -12.94
C VAL A 191 -0.49 5.14 -12.54
N THR A 192 -0.13 4.79 -11.30
CA THR A 192 -0.34 3.43 -10.77
C THR A 192 -1.82 3.05 -10.72
N ARG A 193 -2.71 3.95 -10.31
CA ARG A 193 -4.16 3.68 -10.25
C ARG A 193 -4.77 3.37 -11.61
N PHE A 194 -4.36 4.06 -12.67
CA PHE A 194 -4.85 3.76 -14.02
C PHE A 194 -4.45 2.35 -14.46
N THR A 195 -3.21 1.95 -14.24
CA THR A 195 -2.71 0.61 -14.58
C THR A 195 -3.33 -0.48 -13.71
N GLU A 196 -3.54 -0.25 -12.42
CA GLU A 196 -4.21 -1.17 -11.50
C GLU A 196 -5.67 -1.42 -11.89
N ASN A 197 -6.41 -0.37 -12.29
CA ASN A 197 -7.78 -0.51 -12.77
C ASN A 197 -7.86 -1.39 -14.03
N MET A 198 -6.95 -1.18 -14.97
CA MET A 198 -6.84 -2.02 -16.16
C MET A 198 -6.53 -3.48 -15.79
N MET A 199 -5.57 -3.71 -14.90
CA MET A 199 -5.21 -5.06 -14.43
C MET A 199 -6.36 -5.74 -13.71
N THR A 200 -7.17 -5.02 -12.95
CA THR A 200 -8.34 -5.55 -12.25
C THR A 200 -9.37 -6.10 -13.24
N ALA A 201 -9.54 -5.46 -14.40
CA ALA A 201 -10.43 -5.94 -15.46
C ALA A 201 -9.92 -7.22 -16.16
N VAL A 202 -8.61 -7.38 -16.30
CA VAL A 202 -8.00 -8.54 -16.98
C VAL A 202 -7.85 -9.76 -16.06
N LYS A 203 -7.70 -9.55 -14.76
CA LYS A 203 -7.46 -10.60 -13.76
C LYS A 203 -8.42 -11.81 -13.84
N PRO A 204 -9.77 -11.64 -13.97
CA PRO A 204 -10.68 -12.78 -14.04
C PRO A 204 -10.44 -13.64 -15.28
N GLN A 205 -10.06 -13.02 -16.40
CA GLN A 205 -9.80 -13.75 -17.66
C GLN A 205 -8.53 -14.59 -17.57
N ILE A 206 -7.46 -14.07 -16.94
CA ILE A 206 -6.22 -14.84 -16.71
C ILE A 206 -6.50 -16.07 -15.85
N ILE A 207 -7.26 -15.92 -14.77
CA ILE A 207 -7.62 -17.02 -13.87
C ILE A 207 -8.49 -18.05 -14.58
N LYS A 208 -9.48 -17.60 -15.38
CA LYS A 208 -10.39 -18.48 -16.13
C LYS A 208 -9.65 -19.27 -17.20
N SER A 209 -8.75 -18.65 -17.96
CA SER A 209 -7.94 -19.32 -18.99
C SER A 209 -7.08 -20.43 -18.41
N TYR A 210 -6.44 -20.19 -17.27
CA TYR A 210 -5.68 -21.22 -16.57
C TYR A 210 -6.58 -22.38 -16.09
N ALA A 211 -7.73 -22.07 -15.51
CA ALA A 211 -8.67 -23.08 -15.01
C ALA A 211 -9.27 -23.95 -16.13
N SER A 212 -9.41 -23.39 -17.34
CA SER A 212 -9.86 -24.15 -18.54
C SER A 212 -8.74 -24.93 -19.24
N GLY A 213 -7.48 -24.81 -18.77
CA GLY A 213 -6.32 -25.49 -19.38
C GLY A 213 -5.75 -24.77 -20.62
N ASP A 214 -6.29 -23.59 -20.98
CA ASP A 214 -5.83 -22.79 -22.11
C ASP A 214 -4.65 -21.89 -21.69
N CYS A 215 -3.48 -22.52 -21.50
CA CYS A 215 -2.27 -21.85 -21.10
C CYS A 215 -1.72 -20.89 -22.18
N GLU A 216 -1.93 -21.19 -23.46
CA GLU A 216 -1.48 -20.34 -24.56
C GLU A 216 -2.24 -19.02 -24.59
N TYR A 217 -3.55 -19.07 -24.42
CA TYR A 217 -4.35 -17.86 -24.32
C TYR A 217 -4.02 -17.06 -23.04
N MET A 218 -3.74 -17.75 -21.92
CA MET A 218 -3.30 -17.09 -20.67
C MET A 218 -2.01 -16.30 -20.88
N VAL A 219 -0.99 -16.90 -21.54
CA VAL A 219 0.29 -16.21 -21.84
C VAL A 219 0.04 -15.01 -22.74
N THR A 220 -0.77 -15.18 -23.79
CA THR A 220 -1.14 -14.08 -24.68
C THR A 220 -1.82 -12.93 -23.95
N LEU A 221 -2.70 -13.23 -22.99
CA LEU A 221 -3.34 -12.19 -22.13
C LEU A 221 -2.32 -11.45 -21.27
N ILE A 222 -1.35 -12.17 -20.68
CA ILE A 222 -0.29 -11.57 -19.84
C ILE A 222 0.57 -10.65 -20.69
N GLU A 223 1.00 -11.08 -21.87
CA GLU A 223 1.84 -10.26 -22.77
C GLU A 223 1.09 -9.01 -23.24
N LYS A 224 -0.14 -9.16 -23.74
CA LYS A 224 -0.96 -8.03 -24.19
C LYS A 224 -1.27 -7.07 -23.06
N SER A 225 -1.67 -7.58 -21.88
CA SER A 225 -1.97 -6.73 -20.74
C SER A 225 -0.74 -5.97 -20.23
N SER A 226 0.42 -6.61 -20.19
CA SER A 226 1.69 -5.95 -19.85
C SER A 226 2.03 -4.81 -20.82
N LYS A 227 1.89 -5.09 -22.13
CA LYS A 227 2.16 -4.11 -23.20
C LYS A 227 1.22 -2.90 -23.11
N TYR A 228 -0.10 -3.14 -22.99
CA TYR A 228 -1.08 -2.06 -22.92
C TYR A 228 -0.99 -1.27 -21.61
N ALA A 229 -0.72 -1.94 -20.49
CA ALA A 229 -0.49 -1.28 -19.21
C ALA A 229 0.74 -0.36 -19.26
N TYR A 230 1.84 -0.80 -19.91
CA TYR A 230 3.01 0.03 -20.12
C TYR A 230 2.71 1.25 -21.02
N PHE A 231 1.99 1.07 -22.12
CA PHE A 231 1.62 2.20 -22.98
C PHE A 231 0.73 3.19 -22.24
N LEU A 232 -0.23 2.71 -21.45
CA LEU A 232 -1.09 3.58 -20.65
C LEU A 232 -0.28 4.35 -19.58
N ALA A 233 0.62 3.66 -18.90
CA ALA A 233 1.51 4.30 -17.93
C ALA A 233 2.43 5.33 -18.59
N ALA A 234 3.05 4.99 -19.72
CA ALA A 234 3.95 5.85 -20.46
C ALA A 234 3.24 7.09 -21.02
N LEU A 235 2.02 6.93 -21.51
CA LEU A 235 1.20 8.03 -22.03
C LEU A 235 0.95 9.11 -20.95
N ILE A 236 0.85 8.71 -19.68
CA ILE A 236 0.64 9.65 -18.58
C ILE A 236 1.98 10.07 -17.98
N ALA A 237 2.88 9.13 -17.69
CA ALA A 237 4.10 9.41 -16.97
C ALA A 237 5.11 10.25 -17.77
N ILE A 238 5.25 10.02 -19.09
CA ILE A 238 6.25 10.73 -19.90
C ILE A 238 5.93 12.23 -19.99
N PRO A 239 4.71 12.68 -20.37
CA PRO A 239 4.39 14.10 -20.36
C PRO A 239 4.55 14.73 -18.96
N VAL A 240 4.12 14.02 -17.91
CA VAL A 240 4.28 14.50 -16.52
C VAL A 240 5.77 14.64 -16.16
N MET A 241 6.64 13.71 -16.57
CA MET A 241 8.09 13.81 -16.30
C MET A 241 8.74 14.99 -17.02
N VAL A 242 8.28 15.33 -18.21
CA VAL A 242 8.81 16.47 -19.00
C VAL A 242 8.38 17.77 -18.33
N GLU A 243 7.10 17.94 -18.05
CA GLU A 243 6.51 19.19 -17.53
C GLU A 243 6.41 19.22 -16.00
N ILE A 244 7.16 18.36 -15.28
CA ILE A 244 6.99 18.20 -13.83
C ILE A 244 7.28 19.48 -13.05
N GLU A 245 8.18 20.33 -13.51
CA GLU A 245 8.50 21.60 -12.87
C GLU A 245 7.28 22.52 -12.89
N PHE A 246 6.71 22.73 -14.07
CA PHE A 246 5.50 23.53 -14.23
C PHE A 246 4.30 22.96 -13.44
N ILE A 247 4.09 21.65 -13.49
CA ILE A 247 3.00 20.98 -12.79
C ILE A 247 3.11 21.19 -11.28
N LEU A 248 4.31 21.02 -10.71
CA LEU A 248 4.55 21.19 -9.29
C LEU A 248 4.43 22.65 -8.84
N GLU A 249 4.89 23.60 -9.63
CA GLU A 249 4.75 25.03 -9.36
C GLU A 249 3.28 25.46 -9.33
N VAL A 250 2.49 25.03 -10.32
CA VAL A 250 1.04 25.34 -10.37
C VAL A 250 0.29 24.67 -9.22
N TRP A 251 0.70 23.46 -8.82
CA TRP A 251 0.00 22.70 -7.78
C TRP A 251 0.35 23.14 -6.36
N LEU A 252 1.64 23.38 -6.07
CA LEU A 252 2.13 23.62 -4.71
C LEU A 252 2.47 25.10 -4.44
N GLY A 253 2.66 25.90 -5.48
CA GLY A 253 3.22 27.24 -5.37
C GLY A 253 4.72 27.22 -5.04
N GLU A 254 5.05 26.80 -3.82
CA GLU A 254 6.46 26.58 -3.42
C GLU A 254 6.81 25.10 -3.48
N VAL A 255 7.76 24.74 -4.34
CA VAL A 255 8.20 23.35 -4.56
C VAL A 255 9.33 23.01 -3.59
N PRO A 256 9.17 22.04 -2.68
CA PRO A 256 10.23 21.61 -1.78
C PRO A 256 11.47 21.12 -2.56
N SER A 257 12.65 21.33 -1.99
CA SER A 257 13.91 20.86 -2.57
C SER A 257 13.86 19.35 -2.86
N HIS A 258 14.48 18.94 -3.96
CA HIS A 258 14.53 17.54 -4.45
C HIS A 258 13.21 16.96 -4.99
N THR A 259 12.04 17.60 -4.85
CA THR A 259 10.74 17.05 -5.27
C THR A 259 10.73 16.68 -6.75
N ILE A 260 11.28 17.54 -7.63
CA ILE A 260 11.35 17.30 -9.07
C ILE A 260 12.14 16.01 -9.38
N SER A 261 13.34 15.90 -8.82
CA SER A 261 14.21 14.73 -9.03
C SER A 261 13.59 13.44 -8.44
N PHE A 262 12.97 13.52 -7.27
CA PHE A 262 12.27 12.40 -6.67
C PHE A 262 11.09 11.96 -7.54
N THR A 263 10.31 12.91 -8.05
CA THR A 263 9.14 12.58 -8.89
C THR A 263 9.57 11.91 -10.19
N ARG A 264 10.62 12.39 -10.83
CA ARG A 264 11.17 11.74 -12.04
C ARG A 264 11.60 10.29 -11.75
N LEU A 265 12.32 10.05 -10.65
CA LEU A 265 12.75 8.69 -10.27
C LEU A 265 11.59 7.76 -9.89
N VAL A 266 10.58 8.25 -9.15
CA VAL A 266 9.41 7.46 -8.77
C VAL A 266 8.54 7.15 -10.00
N LEU A 267 8.43 8.04 -10.97
CA LEU A 267 7.76 7.77 -12.23
C LEU A 267 8.52 6.74 -13.08
N CYS A 268 9.86 6.80 -13.13
CA CYS A 268 10.68 5.74 -13.75
C CYS A 268 10.45 4.39 -13.05
N GLU A 269 10.44 4.37 -11.72
CA GLU A 269 10.11 3.18 -10.91
C GLU A 269 8.73 2.63 -11.27
N SER A 270 7.71 3.49 -11.40
CA SER A 270 6.35 3.11 -11.78
C SER A 270 6.28 2.49 -13.18
N LEU A 271 7.00 3.05 -14.17
CA LEU A 271 7.06 2.50 -15.53
C LEU A 271 7.63 1.09 -15.57
N ILE A 272 8.65 0.81 -14.77
CA ILE A 272 9.21 -0.54 -14.62
C ILE A 272 8.28 -1.44 -13.84
N GLY A 273 7.67 -0.91 -12.78
CA GLY A 273 6.77 -1.64 -11.88
C GLY A 273 5.50 -2.18 -12.56
N VAL A 274 5.07 -1.58 -13.67
CA VAL A 274 3.87 -1.99 -14.43
C VAL A 274 3.96 -3.45 -14.94
N PHE A 275 5.15 -3.97 -15.18
CA PHE A 275 5.33 -5.35 -15.64
C PHE A 275 5.16 -6.41 -14.55
N ILE A 276 5.18 -6.03 -13.28
CA ILE A 276 5.13 -6.95 -12.14
C ILE A 276 3.71 -7.52 -11.90
N PRO A 277 2.61 -6.74 -11.89
CA PRO A 277 1.27 -7.24 -11.62
C PRO A 277 0.79 -8.35 -12.55
N PRO A 278 0.96 -8.30 -13.89
CA PRO A 278 0.56 -9.41 -14.78
C PRO A 278 1.29 -10.71 -14.46
N LEU A 279 2.60 -10.66 -14.21
CA LEU A 279 3.40 -11.82 -13.83
C LEU A 279 2.97 -12.39 -12.47
N TRP A 280 2.66 -11.51 -11.52
CA TRP A 280 2.13 -11.92 -10.22
C TRP A 280 0.75 -12.58 -10.33
N MET A 281 -0.12 -12.11 -11.25
CA MET A 281 -1.41 -12.74 -11.53
C MET A 281 -1.23 -14.14 -12.10
N ALA A 282 -0.26 -14.35 -13.00
CA ALA A 282 0.09 -15.66 -13.51
C ALA A 282 0.55 -16.61 -12.38
N ALA A 283 1.43 -16.13 -11.49
CA ALA A 283 1.90 -16.90 -10.32
C ALA A 283 0.74 -17.33 -9.41
N ASN A 284 -0.22 -16.44 -9.20
CA ASN A 284 -1.41 -16.75 -8.39
C ASN A 284 -2.31 -17.80 -9.09
N ALA A 285 -2.50 -17.71 -10.40
CA ALA A 285 -3.31 -18.65 -11.17
C ALA A 285 -2.70 -20.06 -11.14
N THR A 286 -1.37 -20.18 -11.27
CA THR A 286 -0.66 -21.47 -11.26
C THR A 286 -0.45 -22.05 -9.86
N GLY A 287 -0.69 -21.29 -8.78
CA GLY A 287 -0.47 -21.71 -7.40
C GLY A 287 1.00 -21.72 -6.95
N HIS A 288 1.96 -21.37 -7.83
CA HIS A 288 3.39 -21.32 -7.50
C HIS A 288 3.80 -19.99 -6.85
N ILE A 289 2.99 -19.52 -5.92
CA ILE A 289 3.10 -18.21 -5.26
C ILE A 289 4.39 -18.07 -4.44
N LYS A 290 4.87 -19.18 -3.82
CA LYS A 290 5.96 -19.17 -2.84
C LYS A 290 7.25 -18.55 -3.40
N ASN A 291 7.68 -18.96 -4.59
CA ASN A 291 8.93 -18.48 -5.18
C ASN A 291 8.85 -16.98 -5.53
N SER A 292 7.76 -16.56 -6.13
CA SER A 292 7.53 -15.14 -6.47
C SER A 292 7.41 -14.26 -5.22
N GLN A 293 6.69 -14.72 -4.18
CA GLN A 293 6.50 -13.94 -2.95
C GLN A 293 7.77 -13.87 -2.10
N VAL A 294 8.52 -14.96 -1.96
CA VAL A 294 9.71 -14.97 -1.10
C VAL A 294 10.89 -14.32 -1.81
N TYR A 295 11.32 -14.88 -2.94
CA TYR A 295 12.54 -14.40 -3.61
C TYR A 295 12.34 -13.04 -4.31
N GLY A 296 11.18 -12.82 -4.95
CA GLY A 296 10.89 -11.54 -5.57
C GLY A 296 10.83 -10.39 -4.55
N ARG A 297 10.24 -10.61 -3.37
CA ARG A 297 10.19 -9.61 -2.31
C ARG A 297 11.51 -9.37 -1.59
N MET A 298 12.48 -10.26 -1.71
CA MET A 298 13.83 -9.99 -1.21
C MET A 298 14.48 -8.78 -1.91
N PHE A 299 14.21 -8.55 -3.19
CA PHE A 299 14.67 -7.34 -3.88
C PHE A 299 14.10 -6.08 -3.22
N THR A 300 12.81 -6.08 -2.87
CA THR A 300 12.17 -4.95 -2.17
C THR A 300 12.74 -4.76 -0.76
N LEU A 301 12.99 -5.83 -0.02
CA LEU A 301 13.61 -5.77 1.31
C LEU A 301 15.05 -5.26 1.26
N ALA A 302 15.80 -5.59 0.21
CA ALA A 302 17.19 -5.15 0.03
C ALA A 302 17.32 -3.63 -0.13
N ILE A 303 16.24 -2.93 -0.53
CA ILE A 303 16.24 -1.46 -0.65
C ILE A 303 16.67 -0.81 0.66
N LEU A 304 16.15 -1.28 1.81
CA LEU A 304 16.43 -0.66 3.10
C LEU A 304 17.89 -0.76 3.54
N PRO A 305 18.48 -1.96 3.66
CA PRO A 305 19.86 -2.09 4.12
C PRO A 305 20.85 -1.44 3.15
N ILE A 306 20.63 -1.55 1.84
CA ILE A 306 21.49 -0.93 0.83
C ILE A 306 21.40 0.60 0.94
N SER A 307 20.19 1.15 0.99
CA SER A 307 19.99 2.60 1.15
C SER A 307 20.59 3.11 2.45
N TYR A 308 20.41 2.41 3.56
CA TYR A 308 20.99 2.79 4.85
C TYR A 308 22.52 2.83 4.81
N LEU A 309 23.16 1.81 4.23
CA LEU A 309 24.63 1.76 4.11
C LEU A 309 25.14 2.91 3.25
N LEU A 310 24.52 3.15 2.10
CA LEU A 310 24.95 4.22 1.19
C LEU A 310 24.70 5.61 1.80
N LEU A 311 23.60 5.83 2.51
CA LEU A 311 23.33 7.10 3.18
C LEU A 311 24.31 7.35 4.33
N ARG A 312 24.77 6.32 5.03
CA ARG A 312 25.85 6.45 6.03
C ARG A 312 27.20 6.90 5.44
N LEU A 313 27.41 6.63 4.16
CA LEU A 313 28.60 7.06 3.41
C LEU A 313 28.43 8.49 2.83
N ASN A 314 27.58 9.31 3.40
CA ASN A 314 27.25 10.68 2.97
C ASN A 314 26.69 10.77 1.54
N ALA A 315 25.91 9.76 1.13
CA ALA A 315 25.27 9.78 -0.18
C ALA A 315 24.07 10.75 -0.22
N ASN A 316 23.72 11.16 -1.44
CA ASN A 316 22.62 12.09 -1.74
C ASN A 316 21.24 11.46 -1.38
N PRO A 317 20.21 12.25 -0.98
CA PRO A 317 18.84 11.79 -0.73
C PRO A 317 18.16 11.10 -1.93
N LEU A 318 18.73 11.18 -3.13
CA LEU A 318 18.27 10.43 -4.33
C LEU A 318 18.56 8.92 -4.27
N VAL A 319 19.52 8.51 -3.43
CA VAL A 319 20.01 7.11 -3.40
C VAL A 319 18.91 6.09 -3.13
N PRO A 320 18.02 6.24 -2.15
CA PRO A 320 16.95 5.26 -1.92
C PRO A 320 16.04 5.05 -3.13
N PHE A 321 15.81 6.09 -3.94
CA PHE A 321 15.00 6.00 -5.16
C PHE A 321 15.74 5.27 -6.28
N ILE A 322 17.03 5.53 -6.45
CA ILE A 322 17.87 4.82 -7.43
C ILE A 322 17.95 3.33 -7.07
N VAL A 323 18.15 3.02 -5.79
CA VAL A 323 18.16 1.63 -5.29
C VAL A 323 16.80 0.96 -5.51
N ALA A 324 15.68 1.67 -5.32
CA ALA A 324 14.34 1.16 -5.58
C ALA A 324 14.13 0.84 -7.07
N VAL A 325 14.54 1.73 -7.98
CA VAL A 325 14.51 1.47 -9.43
C VAL A 325 15.29 0.22 -9.79
N LEU A 326 16.54 0.10 -9.31
CA LEU A 326 17.40 -1.07 -9.56
C LEU A 326 16.81 -2.37 -8.97
N ALA A 327 16.23 -2.30 -7.78
CA ALA A 327 15.54 -3.43 -7.15
C ALA A 327 14.33 -3.89 -7.97
N ASN A 328 13.52 -2.96 -8.50
CA ASN A 328 12.39 -3.29 -9.37
C ASN A 328 12.82 -3.89 -10.71
N VAL A 329 13.91 -3.39 -11.31
CA VAL A 329 14.52 -4.01 -12.50
C VAL A 329 14.97 -5.45 -12.20
N GLY A 330 15.69 -5.65 -11.08
CA GLY A 330 16.09 -6.98 -10.63
C GLY A 330 14.92 -7.92 -10.40
N TYR A 331 13.87 -7.43 -9.75
CA TYR A 331 12.63 -8.20 -9.52
C TYR A 331 11.93 -8.57 -10.83
N TRP A 332 11.86 -7.64 -11.79
CA TRP A 332 11.30 -7.90 -13.11
C TRP A 332 12.08 -8.98 -13.85
N PHE A 333 13.41 -8.87 -13.93
CA PHE A 333 14.27 -9.90 -14.54
C PHE A 333 14.09 -11.26 -13.89
N TYR A 334 14.12 -11.32 -12.56
CA TYR A 334 13.89 -12.56 -11.82
C TYR A 334 12.52 -13.18 -12.16
N SER A 335 11.48 -12.36 -12.20
CA SER A 335 10.13 -12.82 -12.53
C SER A 335 10.04 -13.33 -13.98
N CYS A 336 10.67 -12.67 -14.95
CA CYS A 336 10.73 -13.15 -16.32
C CYS A 336 11.44 -14.50 -16.42
N LEU A 337 12.59 -14.68 -15.78
CA LEU A 337 13.33 -15.93 -15.79
C LEU A 337 12.53 -17.08 -15.15
N LEU A 338 11.77 -16.80 -14.11
CA LEU A 338 10.94 -17.80 -13.43
C LEU A 338 9.84 -18.35 -14.34
N TYR A 339 9.31 -17.54 -15.27
CA TYR A 339 8.22 -17.91 -16.17
C TYR A 339 8.68 -18.38 -17.55
N THR A 340 9.92 -18.07 -17.94
CA THR A 340 10.50 -18.52 -19.21
C THR A 340 11.30 -19.82 -19.09
N SER A 341 11.70 -20.20 -17.87
CA SER A 341 12.35 -21.51 -17.67
C SER A 341 11.31 -22.62 -17.74
N PRO A 342 11.52 -23.68 -18.57
CA PRO A 342 10.61 -24.80 -18.65
C PRO A 342 10.43 -25.44 -17.27
N SER A 343 9.18 -25.66 -16.85
CA SER A 343 8.88 -26.33 -15.61
C SER A 343 9.43 -27.77 -15.68
N PRO A 344 10.04 -28.33 -14.58
CA PRO A 344 10.45 -29.74 -14.55
C PRO A 344 9.30 -30.72 -14.79
N ARG A 345 8.04 -30.27 -14.88
CA ARG A 345 6.86 -31.07 -15.20
C ARG A 345 6.51 -31.13 -16.70
N ASP A 346 7.03 -30.18 -17.51
CA ASP A 346 6.82 -30.16 -18.94
C ASP A 346 7.76 -31.12 -19.70
N THR A 347 8.68 -31.76 -18.96
CA THR A 347 9.63 -32.78 -19.47
C THR A 347 9.24 -34.21 -19.11
N ARG A 348 7.97 -34.44 -18.69
CA ARG A 348 7.44 -35.82 -18.50
C ARG A 348 6.22 -36.09 -19.33
#